data_f45f463171114e77a5d03dbf13ff7b8a
#
_entry.id   f45f463171114e77a5d03dbf13ff7b8a
#
_cell.length_a   1.000
_cell.length_b   1.000
_cell.length_c   1.000
_cell.angle_alpha   90.00
_cell.angle_beta   90.00
_cell.angle_gamma   90.00
#
_symmetry.space_group_name_H-M   'P 1'
#
loop_
_entity.id
_entity.type
_entity.pdbx_description
1 polymer ?
#
loop_
_entity_poly.entity_id
_entity_poly.type
_entity_poly.pdbx_seq_one_letter_code
_entity_poly.pdbx_strand_id
1 'polypeptide(L)' 'MRVNEQVIERLERVIDTLRDNSVKMGQMLAVHDEKLTKQDRIDAVLFEKVESLHREVSRSS' A
#
# COMPACT_ATOMS: atom_id res chain seq x y z
N MET A 1 -34.88 -12.38 -27.13
CA MET A 1 -34.32 -11.05 -27.17
C MET A 1 -32.88 -11.09 -27.65
N ARG A 2 -32.56 -10.46 -28.75
CA ARG A 2 -31.18 -10.45 -29.26
C ARG A 2 -30.37 -9.38 -28.55
N VAL A 3 -29.34 -9.78 -27.90
CA VAL A 3 -28.34 -8.85 -27.37
C VAL A 3 -27.44 -8.48 -28.54
N ASN A 4 -27.33 -7.19 -28.86
CA ASN A 4 -26.51 -6.68 -29.92
C ASN A 4 -25.04 -7.00 -29.66
N GLU A 5 -24.33 -7.45 -30.71
CA GLU A 5 -22.89 -7.72 -30.61
C GLU A 5 -22.08 -6.53 -30.09
N GLN A 6 -22.48 -5.32 -30.44
CA GLN A 6 -21.83 -4.10 -29.93
C GLN A 6 -21.97 -3.95 -28.42
N VAL A 7 -23.10 -4.36 -27.86
CA VAL A 7 -23.31 -4.32 -26.41
C VAL A 7 -22.42 -5.35 -25.74
N ILE A 8 -22.32 -6.54 -26.30
CA ILE A 8 -21.43 -7.60 -25.77
C ILE A 8 -19.98 -7.14 -25.79
N GLU A 9 -19.53 -6.55 -26.89
CA GLU A 9 -18.17 -6.02 -27.01
C GLU A 9 -17.87 -4.93 -25.99
N ARG A 10 -18.84 -4.04 -25.75
CA ARG A 10 -18.71 -2.99 -24.73
C ARG A 10 -18.62 -3.58 -23.32
N LEU A 11 -19.43 -4.58 -23.04
CA LEU A 11 -19.39 -5.27 -21.75
C LEU A 11 -18.05 -5.98 -21.53
N GLU A 12 -17.53 -6.64 -22.55
CA GLU A 12 -16.21 -7.27 -22.49
C GLU A 12 -15.11 -6.26 -22.19
N ARG A 13 -15.15 -5.10 -22.86
CA ARG A 13 -14.18 -4.02 -22.61
C ARG A 13 -14.27 -3.48 -21.19
N VAL A 14 -15.49 -3.32 -20.69
CA VAL A 14 -15.69 -2.87 -19.30
C VAL A 14 -15.13 -3.90 -18.31
N ILE A 15 -15.38 -5.17 -18.56
CA ILE A 15 -14.85 -6.25 -17.71
C ILE A 15 -13.33 -6.24 -17.73
N ASP A 16 -12.71 -6.11 -18.90
CA ASP A 16 -11.26 -6.05 -19.02
C ASP A 16 -10.68 -4.83 -18.28
N THR A 17 -11.32 -3.68 -18.41
CA THR A 17 -10.91 -2.47 -17.69
C THR A 17 -11.01 -2.67 -16.17
N LEU A 18 -12.09 -3.28 -15.70
CA LEU A 18 -12.26 -3.58 -14.27
C LEU A 18 -11.18 -4.53 -13.76
N ARG A 19 -10.83 -5.56 -14.54
CA ARG A 19 -9.75 -6.47 -14.19
C ARG A 19 -8.41 -5.76 -14.10
N ASP A 20 -8.09 -4.94 -15.10
CA ASP A 20 -6.85 -4.17 -15.12
C ASP A 20 -6.77 -3.22 -13.92
N ASN A 21 -7.85 -2.53 -13.61
CA ASN A 21 -7.92 -1.64 -12.47
C ASN A 21 -7.75 -2.41 -11.15
N SER A 22 -8.33 -3.59 -11.04
CA SER A 22 -8.20 -4.43 -9.85
C SER A 22 -6.76 -4.90 -9.65
N VAL A 23 -6.08 -5.30 -10.74
CA VAL A 23 -4.67 -5.68 -10.69
C VAL A 23 -3.80 -4.50 -10.25
N LYS A 24 -4.01 -3.33 -10.84
CA LYS A 24 -3.27 -2.11 -10.48
C LYS A 24 -3.49 -1.73 -9.02
N MET A 25 -4.73 -1.80 -8.55
CA MET A 25 -5.04 -1.53 -7.14
C MET A 25 -4.33 -2.51 -6.20
N GLY A 26 -4.32 -3.79 -6.55
CA GLY A 26 -3.59 -4.79 -5.79
C GLY A 26 -2.10 -4.51 -5.72
N GLN A 27 -1.48 -4.10 -6.84
CA GLN A 27 -0.08 -3.71 -6.90
C GLN A 27 0.20 -2.47 -6.05
N MET A 28 -0.66 -1.47 -6.12
CA MET A 28 -0.53 -0.27 -5.31
C MET A 28 -0.63 -0.58 -3.81
N LEU A 29 -1.56 -1.44 -3.42
CA LEU A 29 -1.71 -1.86 -2.04
C LEU A 29 -0.47 -2.61 -1.54
N ALA A 30 0.11 -3.48 -2.37
CA ALA A 30 1.33 -4.20 -2.00
C ALA A 30 2.51 -3.24 -1.79
N VAL A 31 2.69 -2.26 -2.68
CA VAL A 31 3.74 -1.25 -2.53
C VAL A 31 3.51 -0.40 -1.29
N HIS A 32 2.28 -0.01 -1.04
CA HIS A 32 1.92 0.80 0.12
C HIS A 32 2.19 0.05 1.42
N ASP A 33 1.82 -1.22 1.47
CA ASP A 33 2.08 -2.08 2.61
C ASP A 33 3.58 -2.24 2.88
N GLU A 34 4.39 -2.41 1.84
CA GLU A 34 5.84 -2.45 1.95
C GLU A 34 6.40 -1.16 2.53
N LYS A 35 5.92 0.00 2.07
CA LYS A 35 6.33 1.30 2.59
C LYS A 35 5.95 1.48 4.05
N LEU A 36 4.78 1.05 4.45
CA LEU A 36 4.35 1.09 5.85
C LEU A 36 5.24 0.22 6.73
N THR A 37 5.59 -0.97 6.26
CA THR A 37 6.48 -1.88 6.98
C THR A 37 7.86 -1.24 7.18
N LYS A 38 8.41 -0.61 6.15
CA LYS A 38 9.68 0.11 6.25
C LYS A 38 9.60 1.28 7.23
N GLN A 39 8.51 2.03 7.18
CA GLN A 39 8.30 3.16 8.08
C GLN A 39 8.20 2.70 9.54
N ASP A 40 7.54 1.59 9.81
CA ASP A 40 7.45 1.02 11.14
C ASP A 40 8.84 0.63 11.68
N ARG A 41 9.70 0.07 10.84
CA ARG A 41 11.07 -0.27 11.23
C ARG A 41 11.89 0.97 11.54
N ILE A 42 11.78 2.01 10.73
CA ILE A 42 12.47 3.29 10.97
C ILE A 42 12.00 3.89 12.29
N ASP A 43 10.70 3.91 12.52
CA ASP A 43 10.12 4.44 13.76
C ASP A 43 10.60 3.66 14.97
N ALA A 44 10.70 2.35 14.91
CA ALA A 44 11.22 1.52 15.98
C ALA A 44 12.68 1.85 16.31
N VAL A 45 13.53 2.01 15.29
CA VAL A 45 14.94 2.38 15.47
C VAL A 45 15.06 3.77 16.09
N LEU A 46 14.27 4.73 15.61
CA LEU A 46 14.27 6.09 16.17
C LEU A 46 13.82 6.11 17.62
N PHE A 47 12.81 5.34 17.95
CA PHE A 47 12.32 5.23 19.32
C PHE A 47 13.41 4.67 20.26
N GLU A 48 14.13 3.63 19.84
CA GLU A 48 15.24 3.08 20.60
C GLU A 48 16.35 4.10 20.83
N LYS A 49 16.68 4.90 19.81
CA LYS A 49 17.70 5.95 19.94
C LYS A 49 17.26 7.04 20.91
N VAL A 50 16.02 7.45 20.83
CA VAL A 50 15.46 8.46 21.74
C VAL A 50 15.49 7.95 23.18
N GLU A 51 15.12 6.70 23.42
CA GLU A 51 15.19 6.10 24.74
C GLU A 51 16.63 6.04 25.27
N SER A 52 17.56 5.65 24.41
CA SER A 52 18.98 5.58 24.78
C SER A 52 19.51 6.95 25.17
N LEU A 53 19.22 7.99 24.40
CA LEU A 53 19.61 9.36 24.70
C LEU A 53 18.98 9.86 26.00
N HIS A 54 17.72 9.54 26.21
CA HIS A 54 17.02 9.91 27.44
C HIS A 54 17.68 9.31 28.67
N ARG A 55 18.08 8.06 28.58
CA ARG A 55 18.81 7.38 29.68
C ARG A 55 20.18 8.02 29.97
N GLU A 56 20.91 8.40 28.91
CA GLU A 56 22.19 9.09 29.07
C GLU A 56 22.02 10.44 29.73
N VAL A 57 21.04 11.23 29.29
CA VAL A 57 20.75 12.52 29.92
C VAL A 57 20.35 12.35 31.38
N SER A 58 19.55 11.37 31.71
CA SER A 58 19.15 11.08 33.09
C SER A 58 20.33 10.67 33.98
N ARG A 59 21.31 9.95 33.40
CA ARG A 59 22.54 9.59 34.16
C ARG A 59 23.46 10.78 34.39
N SER A 60 23.47 11.72 33.46
CA SER A 60 24.37 12.87 33.50
C SER A 60 23.92 13.97 34.45
N SER A 61 22.64 13.94 34.81
CA SER A 61 22.08 14.96 35.70
C SER A 61 22.13 14.53 37.22
#